data_f1905c2af080f2dcee4a5ad776e087d7
#
_entry.id   f1905c2af080f2dcee4a5ad776e087d7
#
_cell.length_a   1.000
_cell.length_b   1.000
_cell.length_c   1.000
_cell.angle_alpha   90.00
_cell.angle_beta   90.00
_cell.angle_gamma   90.00
#
_symmetry.space_group_name_H-M   'P 1'
#
loop_
_entity.id
_entity.type
_entity.pdbx_description
1 polymer ?
#
loop_
_entity_poly.entity_id
_entity_poly.type
_entity_poly.pdbx_seq_one_letter_code
_entity_poly.pdbx_strand_id
1 'polypeptide(L)'
;MSAEIYLQWGRPVRKNATSILWPLDVFSVLAPQSSHHINVFQEAVLGLMATGVRDLSELASTLKLDQDLIAFIISQELQPRGWVDAGQRVTARGVDALTGGDVESSLTVMYAFRDAISGRLLPRFARSLEEIRPTQGSPKDRPEFVDDRGTGRVRRPYRLPFRTHDLVPDLESLQTAWRDFRRDVRAAAVEEVDWVTHADQSLELIDTPPKRAWAVCEIYAPEKDLHPWLVSDPW
;
A
#
# COMPACT_ATOMS: atom_id res chain seq x y z
N MET A 1 -0.57 -9.91 29.18
CA MET A 1 -1.27 -8.67 28.77
C MET A 1 -0.64 -8.25 27.46
N SER A 2 -1.41 -8.27 26.36
CA SER A 2 -0.90 -7.82 25.06
C SER A 2 -0.60 -6.32 25.13
N ALA A 3 0.55 -5.89 24.57
CA ALA A 3 0.88 -4.48 24.48
C ALA A 3 -0.15 -3.78 23.57
N GLU A 4 -0.59 -2.60 23.98
CA GLU A 4 -1.47 -1.78 23.14
C GLU A 4 -0.66 -1.20 21.97
N ILE A 5 -1.22 -1.27 20.77
CA ILE A 5 -0.62 -0.78 19.53
C ILE A 5 -1.25 0.57 19.21
N TYR A 6 -0.42 1.58 19.00
CA TYR A 6 -0.84 2.91 18.56
C TYR A 6 -0.26 3.19 17.18
N LEU A 7 -1.10 3.59 16.26
CA LEU A 7 -0.75 3.78 14.85
C LEU A 7 -0.94 5.24 14.45
N GLN A 8 -0.02 5.74 13.65
CA GLN A 8 -0.14 7.08 13.09
C GLN A 8 0.32 7.07 11.65
N TRP A 9 -0.60 7.30 10.73
CA TRP A 9 -0.32 7.53 9.33
C TRP A 9 -0.41 9.01 9.00
N GLY A 10 0.45 9.45 8.11
CA GLY A 10 0.45 10.82 7.66
C GLY A 10 0.87 11.86 8.71
N ARG A 11 0.63 13.11 8.41
CA ARG A 11 1.02 14.23 9.26
C ARG A 11 -0.21 14.92 9.81
N PRO A 12 -0.30 15.20 11.12
CA PRO A 12 -1.35 16.06 11.65
C PRO A 12 -1.29 17.43 10.98
N VAL A 13 -2.38 17.86 10.37
CA VAL A 13 -2.36 18.96 9.40
C VAL A 13 -2.86 20.28 9.98
N ARG A 14 -3.61 20.29 11.11
CA ARG A 14 -4.36 21.48 11.51
C ARG A 14 -4.08 21.95 12.94
N LYS A 15 -3.93 23.28 13.08
CA LYS A 15 -3.64 23.93 14.39
C LYS A 15 -4.75 23.79 15.43
N ASN A 16 -6.01 23.66 15.00
CA ASN A 16 -7.19 23.65 15.88
C ASN A 16 -7.92 22.29 15.91
N ALA A 17 -7.25 21.23 15.49
CA ALA A 17 -7.83 19.89 15.54
C ALA A 17 -7.72 19.30 16.95
N THR A 18 -8.74 18.53 17.33
CA THR A 18 -8.73 17.69 18.52
C THR A 18 -8.27 16.29 18.12
N SER A 19 -7.22 15.79 18.75
CA SER A 19 -6.73 14.44 18.51
C SER A 19 -7.58 13.41 19.24
N ILE A 20 -7.91 12.33 18.55
CA ILE A 20 -8.62 11.16 19.10
C ILE A 20 -7.86 9.88 18.81
N LEU A 21 -8.11 8.87 19.62
CA LEU A 21 -7.70 7.48 19.36
C LEU A 21 -8.91 6.71 18.85
N TRP A 22 -8.87 6.41 17.55
CA TRP A 22 -9.91 5.62 16.91
C TRP A 22 -9.57 4.13 17.04
N PRO A 23 -10.49 3.30 17.58
CA PRO A 23 -10.21 1.89 17.80
C PRO A 23 -10.29 1.09 16.51
N LEU A 24 -9.30 0.23 16.29
CA LEU A 24 -9.18 -0.65 15.12
C LEU A 24 -8.91 -2.09 15.53
N ASP A 25 -9.51 -3.02 14.82
CA ASP A 25 -9.03 -4.40 14.75
C ASP A 25 -8.10 -4.53 13.55
N VAL A 26 -6.92 -5.09 13.76
CA VAL A 26 -5.88 -5.29 12.75
C VAL A 26 -5.73 -6.78 12.48
N PHE A 27 -5.91 -7.18 11.24
CA PHE A 27 -5.76 -8.54 10.76
C PHE A 27 -4.51 -8.65 9.89
N SER A 28 -3.72 -9.70 10.09
CA SER A 28 -2.66 -10.06 9.15
C SER A 28 -3.25 -10.91 8.04
N VAL A 29 -3.01 -10.52 6.81
CA VAL A 29 -3.48 -11.22 5.61
C VAL A 29 -2.33 -11.49 4.67
N LEU A 30 -2.34 -12.64 3.99
CA LEU A 30 -1.52 -12.87 2.82
C LEU A 30 -2.24 -12.25 1.63
N ALA A 31 -1.61 -11.28 1.01
CA ALA A 31 -2.10 -10.63 -0.17
C ALA A 31 -1.20 -10.95 -1.37
N PRO A 32 -1.78 -11.19 -2.54
CA PRO A 32 -0.98 -11.39 -3.72
C PRO A 32 -0.25 -10.09 -4.06
N GLN A 33 1.04 -10.18 -4.24
CA GLN A 33 1.88 -9.13 -4.77
C GLN A 33 2.30 -9.56 -6.17
N SER A 34 1.94 -8.82 -7.21
CA SER A 34 2.71 -8.90 -8.43
C SER A 34 3.89 -7.94 -8.30
N SER A 35 5.01 -8.47 -8.42
CA SER A 35 6.12 -7.69 -8.91
C SER A 35 5.92 -7.60 -10.42
N HIS A 36 5.49 -6.46 -10.95
CA HIS A 36 5.74 -6.19 -12.34
C HIS A 36 7.26 -6.15 -12.48
N HIS A 37 7.83 -7.27 -12.89
CA HIS A 37 9.28 -7.35 -13.13
C HIS A 37 9.70 -6.53 -14.35
N ILE A 38 8.72 -5.98 -15.07
CA ILE A 38 8.94 -5.22 -16.30
C ILE A 38 8.43 -3.78 -16.10
N ASN A 39 9.32 -2.81 -16.19
CA ASN A 39 8.92 -1.39 -16.18
C ASN A 39 8.49 -0.94 -17.60
N VAL A 40 7.85 0.24 -17.70
CA VAL A 40 7.34 0.77 -18.97
C VAL A 40 8.40 0.83 -20.06
N PHE A 41 9.63 1.18 -19.74
CA PHE A 41 10.72 1.24 -20.73
C PHE A 41 11.16 -0.15 -21.17
N GLN A 42 11.28 -1.09 -20.23
CA GLN A 42 11.59 -2.49 -20.51
C GLN A 42 10.49 -3.13 -21.37
N GLU A 43 9.22 -2.88 -21.01
CA GLU A 43 8.06 -3.37 -21.75
C GLU A 43 8.03 -2.82 -23.19
N ALA A 44 8.26 -1.52 -23.35
CA ALA A 44 8.30 -0.88 -24.67
C ALA A 44 9.42 -1.44 -25.54
N VAL A 45 10.65 -1.55 -24.99
CA VAL A 45 11.80 -2.09 -25.71
C VAL A 45 11.57 -3.57 -26.05
N LEU A 46 11.19 -4.38 -25.07
CA LEU A 46 10.96 -5.81 -25.24
C LEU A 46 9.80 -6.09 -26.21
N GLY A 47 8.71 -5.30 -26.10
CA GLY A 47 7.55 -5.39 -26.98
C GLY A 47 7.90 -5.10 -28.44
N LEU A 48 8.68 -4.06 -28.69
CA LEU A 48 9.11 -3.72 -30.05
C LEU A 48 10.09 -4.77 -30.59
N MET A 49 11.01 -5.29 -29.75
CA MET A 49 11.88 -6.40 -30.13
C MET A 49 11.11 -7.68 -30.44
N ALA A 50 9.99 -7.94 -29.76
CA ALA A 50 9.12 -9.09 -30.02
C ALA A 50 8.45 -9.02 -31.40
N THR A 51 8.25 -7.82 -31.97
CA THR A 51 7.78 -7.65 -33.35
C THR A 51 8.88 -7.88 -34.40
N GLY A 52 10.13 -8.10 -33.96
CA GLY A 52 11.26 -8.43 -34.85
C GLY A 52 12.25 -7.29 -35.06
N VAL A 53 12.00 -6.11 -34.50
CA VAL A 53 12.93 -4.96 -34.57
C VAL A 53 14.14 -5.24 -33.68
N ARG A 54 15.36 -5.17 -34.23
CA ARG A 54 16.62 -5.46 -33.51
C ARG A 54 17.66 -4.36 -33.63
N ASP A 55 17.49 -3.50 -34.60
CA ASP A 55 18.40 -2.38 -34.79
C ASP A 55 18.20 -1.32 -33.72
N LEU A 56 19.28 -0.98 -33.00
CA LEU A 56 19.23 -0.02 -31.91
C LEU A 56 18.77 1.37 -32.35
N SER A 57 19.14 1.79 -33.59
CA SER A 57 18.73 3.09 -34.09
C SER A 57 17.27 3.14 -34.45
N GLU A 58 16.72 2.01 -34.94
CA GLU A 58 15.30 1.87 -35.24
C GLU A 58 14.47 1.83 -33.95
N LEU A 59 14.91 1.09 -32.93
CA LEU A 59 14.33 1.10 -31.59
C LEU A 59 14.30 2.51 -31.00
N ALA A 60 15.46 3.21 -31.05
CA ALA A 60 15.60 4.56 -30.53
C ALA A 60 14.67 5.56 -31.23
N SER A 61 14.62 5.50 -32.56
CA SER A 61 13.77 6.38 -33.35
C SER A 61 12.27 6.15 -33.11
N THR A 62 11.87 4.90 -32.95
CA THR A 62 10.47 4.50 -32.73
C THR A 62 10.00 4.87 -31.33
N LEU A 63 10.80 4.57 -30.30
CA LEU A 63 10.46 4.82 -28.91
C LEU A 63 10.75 6.26 -28.46
N LYS A 64 11.41 7.06 -29.28
CA LYS A 64 11.88 8.41 -28.96
C LYS A 64 12.79 8.45 -27.73
N LEU A 65 13.59 7.42 -27.56
CA LEU A 65 14.56 7.26 -26.49
C LEU A 65 15.98 7.37 -27.04
N ASP A 66 16.92 7.67 -26.14
CA ASP A 66 18.34 7.67 -26.46
C ASP A 66 18.81 6.24 -26.76
N GLN A 67 19.71 6.10 -27.78
CA GLN A 67 20.22 4.80 -28.21
C GLN A 67 21.05 4.12 -27.11
N ASP A 68 21.81 4.89 -26.34
CA ASP A 68 22.62 4.38 -25.24
C ASP A 68 21.75 3.86 -24.09
N LEU A 69 20.60 4.53 -23.83
CA LEU A 69 19.61 4.06 -22.85
C LEU A 69 18.98 2.72 -23.29
N ILE A 70 18.64 2.58 -24.55
CA ILE A 70 18.09 1.30 -25.07
C ILE A 70 19.14 0.20 -24.98
N ALA A 71 20.40 0.48 -25.37
CA ALA A 71 21.49 -0.46 -25.23
C ALA A 71 21.73 -0.88 -23.79
N PHE A 72 21.62 0.06 -22.86
CA PHE A 72 21.67 -0.20 -21.41
C PHE A 72 20.54 -1.12 -20.96
N ILE A 73 19.29 -0.80 -21.30
CA ILE A 73 18.13 -1.61 -20.95
C ILE A 73 18.30 -3.05 -21.46
N ILE A 74 18.69 -3.22 -22.73
CA ILE A 74 18.86 -4.54 -23.29
C ILE A 74 19.98 -5.32 -22.57
N SER A 75 21.14 -4.72 -22.41
CA SER A 75 22.33 -5.42 -21.89
C SER A 75 22.34 -5.60 -20.38
N GLN A 76 21.82 -4.64 -19.62
CA GLN A 76 21.90 -4.66 -18.17
C GLN A 76 20.59 -5.13 -17.49
N GLU A 77 19.46 -5.06 -18.20
CA GLU A 77 18.18 -5.38 -17.61
C GLU A 77 17.48 -6.57 -18.27
N LEU A 78 17.37 -6.61 -19.60
CA LEU A 78 16.62 -7.68 -20.28
C LEU A 78 17.43 -8.98 -20.44
N GLN A 79 18.72 -8.87 -20.84
CA GLN A 79 19.57 -10.05 -21.02
C GLN A 79 19.88 -10.79 -19.72
N PRO A 80 20.21 -10.14 -18.58
CA PRO A 80 20.46 -10.86 -17.32
C PRO A 80 19.24 -11.59 -16.80
N ARG A 81 18.03 -11.12 -17.12
CA ARG A 81 16.76 -11.77 -16.77
C ARG A 81 16.41 -12.93 -17.71
N GLY A 82 17.17 -13.08 -18.80
CA GLY A 82 16.93 -14.10 -19.82
C GLY A 82 15.71 -13.80 -20.69
N TRP A 83 15.21 -12.56 -20.72
CA TRP A 83 14.11 -12.16 -21.61
C TRP A 83 14.56 -11.93 -23.05
N VAL A 84 15.84 -11.61 -23.22
CA VAL A 84 16.51 -11.44 -24.51
C VAL A 84 17.79 -12.29 -24.47
N ASP A 85 18.06 -13.03 -25.56
CA ASP A 85 19.27 -13.84 -25.71
C ASP A 85 20.47 -12.98 -26.16
N ALA A 86 21.66 -13.60 -26.20
CA ALA A 86 22.89 -12.94 -26.65
C ALA A 86 22.82 -12.48 -28.13
N GLY A 87 21.92 -13.05 -28.92
CA GLY A 87 21.65 -12.66 -30.32
C GLY A 87 20.57 -11.58 -30.44
N GLN A 88 20.20 -10.92 -29.34
CA GLN A 88 19.16 -9.91 -29.26
C GLN A 88 17.78 -10.40 -29.74
N ARG A 89 17.46 -11.66 -29.50
CA ARG A 89 16.14 -12.23 -29.77
C ARG A 89 15.36 -12.36 -28.47
N VAL A 90 14.08 -12.00 -28.54
CA VAL A 90 13.17 -12.22 -27.42
C VAL A 90 12.99 -13.73 -27.20
N THR A 91 13.19 -14.17 -25.98
CA THR A 91 13.03 -15.57 -25.59
C THR A 91 11.56 -15.88 -25.25
N ALA A 92 11.21 -17.16 -25.07
CA ALA A 92 9.88 -17.55 -24.59
C ALA A 92 9.57 -16.86 -23.25
N ARG A 93 10.55 -16.79 -22.33
CA ARG A 93 10.43 -16.09 -21.05
C ARG A 93 10.19 -14.57 -21.22
N GLY A 94 10.81 -13.96 -22.23
CA GLY A 94 10.55 -12.56 -22.57
C GLY A 94 9.14 -12.32 -23.10
N VAL A 95 8.60 -13.27 -23.89
CA VAL A 95 7.19 -13.23 -24.34
C VAL A 95 6.25 -13.40 -23.16
N ASP A 96 6.55 -14.33 -22.25
CA ASP A 96 5.76 -14.54 -21.04
C ASP A 96 5.76 -13.29 -20.14
N ALA A 97 6.90 -12.60 -20.00
CA ALA A 97 6.99 -11.34 -19.28
C ALA A 97 6.09 -10.23 -19.86
N LEU A 98 6.02 -10.13 -21.21
CA LEU A 98 5.15 -9.18 -21.90
C LEU A 98 3.66 -9.50 -21.74
N THR A 99 3.31 -10.78 -21.68
CA THR A 99 1.91 -11.23 -21.56
C THR A 99 1.44 -11.32 -20.11
N GLY A 100 2.29 -10.97 -19.15
CA GLY A 100 2.00 -11.08 -17.73
C GLY A 100 2.07 -12.52 -17.20
N GLY A 101 2.62 -13.46 -17.98
CA GLY A 101 2.74 -14.87 -17.61
C GLY A 101 3.92 -15.18 -16.69
N ASP A 102 4.95 -14.34 -16.67
CA ASP A 102 6.12 -14.48 -15.76
C ASP A 102 5.88 -13.78 -14.40
N VAL A 103 4.63 -13.71 -13.99
CA VAL A 103 4.26 -13.19 -12.69
C VAL A 103 4.46 -14.30 -11.66
N GLU A 104 5.64 -14.37 -11.06
CA GLU A 104 5.75 -14.99 -9.75
C GLU A 104 4.83 -14.20 -8.82
N SER A 105 3.62 -14.71 -8.63
CA SER A 105 2.70 -14.19 -7.62
C SER A 105 3.30 -14.51 -6.25
N SER A 106 4.15 -13.62 -5.76
CA SER A 106 4.63 -13.70 -4.39
C SER A 106 3.50 -13.27 -3.47
N LEU A 107 3.27 -14.05 -2.42
CA LEU A 107 2.38 -13.64 -1.34
C LEU A 107 3.17 -12.76 -0.38
N THR A 108 2.61 -11.62 -0.04
CA THR A 108 3.17 -10.74 0.98
C THR A 108 2.21 -10.57 2.15
N VAL A 109 2.78 -10.45 3.35
CA VAL A 109 1.98 -10.15 4.53
C VAL A 109 1.56 -8.69 4.48
N MET A 110 0.28 -8.45 4.57
CA MET A 110 -0.30 -7.12 4.70
C MET A 110 -1.21 -7.06 5.93
N TYR A 111 -1.53 -5.85 6.35
CA TYR A 111 -2.44 -5.58 7.44
C TYR A 111 -3.73 -5.00 6.89
N ALA A 112 -4.85 -5.67 7.19
CA ALA A 112 -6.20 -5.19 6.93
C ALA A 112 -6.79 -4.60 8.21
N PHE A 113 -7.65 -3.61 8.09
CA PHE A 113 -8.19 -2.85 9.21
C PHE A 113 -9.71 -2.92 9.24
N ARG A 114 -10.25 -3.13 10.44
CA ARG A 114 -11.68 -3.01 10.70
C ARG A 114 -11.91 -1.90 11.72
N ASP A 115 -12.82 -1.01 11.41
CA ASP A 115 -13.33 -0.04 12.38
C ASP A 115 -14.03 -0.78 13.52
N ALA A 116 -13.47 -0.70 14.72
CA ALA A 116 -14.01 -1.41 15.88
C ALA A 116 -15.26 -0.75 16.47
N ILE A 117 -15.70 0.40 15.97
CA ILE A 117 -16.95 1.04 16.37
C ILE A 117 -18.11 0.50 15.54
N SER A 118 -17.96 0.52 14.22
CA SER A 118 -19.01 0.10 13.27
C SER A 118 -18.93 -1.39 12.90
N GLY A 119 -17.80 -2.04 13.10
CA GLY A 119 -17.54 -3.42 12.67
C GLY A 119 -17.23 -3.57 11.17
N ARG A 120 -17.15 -2.47 10.42
CA ARG A 120 -16.90 -2.50 8.97
C ARG A 120 -15.41 -2.63 8.67
N LEU A 121 -15.07 -3.48 7.70
CA LEU A 121 -13.74 -3.49 7.10
C LEU A 121 -13.51 -2.17 6.36
N LEU A 122 -12.36 -1.60 6.59
CA LEU A 122 -11.92 -0.40 5.88
C LEU A 122 -11.26 -0.82 4.56
N PRO A 123 -11.49 -0.09 3.46
CA PRO A 123 -10.78 -0.32 2.21
C PRO A 123 -9.36 0.23 2.31
N ARG A 124 -8.61 -0.29 3.28
CA ARG A 124 -7.23 0.12 3.60
C ARG A 124 -6.40 -1.10 3.95
N PHE A 125 -5.22 -1.15 3.35
CA PHE A 125 -4.24 -2.20 3.61
C PHE A 125 -2.86 -1.55 3.71
N ALA A 126 -2.01 -2.08 4.60
CA ALA A 126 -0.67 -1.57 4.81
C ALA A 126 0.35 -2.71 4.82
N ARG A 127 1.55 -2.48 4.29
CA ARG A 127 2.67 -3.44 4.37
C ARG A 127 3.34 -3.43 5.74
N SER A 128 3.28 -2.31 6.42
CA SER A 128 3.84 -2.14 7.76
C SER A 128 2.88 -1.35 8.62
N LEU A 129 2.95 -1.57 9.92
CA LEU A 129 2.24 -0.76 10.90
C LEU A 129 3.16 0.39 11.31
N GLU A 130 2.74 1.62 11.09
CA GLU A 130 3.46 2.81 11.57
C GLU A 130 3.14 3.04 13.04
N GLU A 131 3.84 2.26 13.88
CA GLU A 131 3.64 2.30 15.32
C GLU A 131 4.30 3.52 15.95
N ILE A 132 3.53 4.20 16.80
CA ILE A 132 4.06 5.24 17.68
C ILE A 132 3.99 4.79 19.14
N ARG A 133 4.91 5.31 19.94
CA ARG A 133 4.98 4.98 21.37
C ARG A 133 4.49 6.16 22.20
N PRO A 134 3.62 5.91 23.19
CA PRO A 134 3.29 6.95 24.16
C PRO A 134 4.51 7.32 24.99
N THR A 135 4.52 8.53 25.50
CA THR A 135 5.55 9.02 26.41
C THR A 135 5.64 8.13 27.65
N GLN A 136 6.85 7.83 28.07
CA GLN A 136 7.08 7.00 29.24
C GLN A 136 6.39 7.61 30.48
N GLY A 137 5.62 6.80 31.18
CA GLY A 137 4.88 7.23 32.38
C GLY A 137 3.53 7.88 32.10
N SER A 138 3.11 7.99 30.82
CA SER A 138 1.77 8.48 30.52
C SER A 138 0.69 7.50 30.99
N PRO A 139 -0.48 7.98 31.46
CA PRO A 139 -1.59 7.12 31.88
C PRO A 139 -2.11 6.29 30.70
N LYS A 140 -2.47 5.01 30.96
CA LYS A 140 -2.98 4.12 29.92
C LYS A 140 -4.32 4.58 29.31
N ASP A 141 -5.16 5.20 30.11
CA ASP A 141 -6.45 5.76 29.70
C ASP A 141 -6.32 7.08 28.93
N ARG A 142 -5.16 7.76 29.07
CA ARG A 142 -4.84 9.02 28.41
C ARG A 142 -3.38 9.03 27.94
N PRO A 143 -3.03 8.25 26.92
CA PRO A 143 -1.66 8.21 26.43
C PRO A 143 -1.24 9.56 25.86
N GLU A 144 -0.02 9.96 26.18
CA GLU A 144 0.58 11.19 25.69
C GLU A 144 1.60 10.88 24.61
N PHE A 145 1.59 11.64 23.53
CA PHE A 145 2.55 11.51 22.44
C PHE A 145 3.28 12.82 22.21
N VAL A 146 4.58 12.75 22.06
CA VAL A 146 5.40 13.91 21.70
C VAL A 146 5.45 14.01 20.18
N ASP A 147 5.26 15.22 19.67
CA ASP A 147 5.41 15.48 18.24
C ASP A 147 6.90 15.51 17.87
N ASP A 148 7.36 14.54 17.08
CA ASP A 148 8.77 14.37 16.68
C ASP A 148 9.32 15.52 15.82
N ARG A 149 8.50 16.50 15.47
CA ARG A 149 8.90 17.65 14.63
C ARG A 149 9.68 18.74 15.37
N GLY A 150 10.28 18.44 16.50
CA GLY A 150 11.12 19.39 17.23
C GLY A 150 10.35 20.48 17.97
N THR A 151 9.01 20.48 17.93
CA THR A 151 8.21 21.45 18.68
C THR A 151 8.02 21.08 20.14
N GLY A 152 8.36 19.86 20.53
CA GLY A 152 8.15 19.33 21.88
C GLY A 152 6.67 19.32 22.33
N ARG A 153 5.74 19.54 21.41
CA ARG A 153 4.31 19.60 21.72
C ARG A 153 3.80 18.22 22.12
N VAL A 154 3.24 18.13 23.32
CA VAL A 154 2.58 16.92 23.81
C VAL A 154 1.14 16.88 23.32
N ARG A 155 0.77 15.80 22.64
CA ARG A 155 -0.61 15.51 22.26
C ARG A 155 -1.25 14.55 23.24
N ARG A 156 -2.49 14.81 23.61
CA ARG A 156 -3.30 14.01 24.53
C ARG A 156 -4.60 13.64 23.86
N PRO A 157 -4.60 12.65 22.96
CA PRO A 157 -5.79 12.29 22.23
C PRO A 157 -6.86 11.70 23.17
N TYR A 158 -8.12 11.99 22.87
CA TYR A 158 -9.26 11.36 23.53
C TYR A 158 -9.45 9.95 23.01
N ARG A 159 -9.52 9.00 23.92
CA ARG A 159 -9.73 7.58 23.58
C ARG A 159 -11.21 7.28 23.37
N LEU A 160 -11.58 6.80 22.20
CA LEU A 160 -12.92 6.34 21.93
C LEU A 160 -13.13 4.91 22.49
N PRO A 161 -14.37 4.55 22.86
CA PRO A 161 -14.63 3.22 23.39
C PRO A 161 -14.42 2.15 22.33
N PHE A 162 -13.73 1.09 22.71
CA PHE A 162 -13.56 -0.10 21.87
C PHE A 162 -14.80 -0.97 21.95
N ARG A 163 -15.38 -1.34 20.81
CA ARG A 163 -16.43 -2.36 20.75
C ARG A 163 -15.80 -3.66 20.27
N THR A 164 -16.13 -4.75 20.94
CA THR A 164 -15.66 -6.06 20.52
C THR A 164 -16.60 -6.62 19.47
N HIS A 165 -16.06 -6.97 18.32
CA HIS A 165 -16.76 -7.72 17.29
C HIS A 165 -16.17 -9.13 17.26
N ASP A 166 -16.97 -10.12 17.64
CA ASP A 166 -16.54 -11.51 17.77
C ASP A 166 -16.38 -12.21 16.41
N LEU A 167 -16.90 -11.60 15.35
CA LEU A 167 -16.85 -12.19 14.02
C LEU A 167 -15.52 -11.89 13.34
N VAL A 168 -14.86 -12.95 12.92
CA VAL A 168 -13.77 -12.89 11.95
C VAL A 168 -14.36 -12.43 10.61
N PRO A 169 -13.73 -11.48 9.89
CA PRO A 169 -14.23 -11.08 8.60
C PRO A 169 -14.27 -12.27 7.64
N ASP A 170 -15.38 -12.43 6.93
CA ASP A 170 -15.47 -13.42 5.87
C ASP A 170 -14.60 -13.03 4.67
N LEU A 171 -14.27 -14.03 3.85
CA LEU A 171 -13.40 -13.85 2.70
C LEU A 171 -13.99 -12.88 1.66
N GLU A 172 -15.30 -12.86 1.50
CA GLU A 172 -16.00 -11.99 0.55
C GLU A 172 -15.87 -10.52 0.96
N SER A 173 -16.05 -10.22 2.24
CA SER A 173 -15.85 -8.89 2.81
C SER A 173 -14.40 -8.41 2.66
N LEU A 174 -13.42 -9.31 2.92
CA LEU A 174 -12.00 -9.01 2.73
C LEU A 174 -11.67 -8.74 1.25
N GLN A 175 -12.16 -9.55 0.34
CA GLN A 175 -11.97 -9.36 -1.10
C GLN A 175 -12.61 -8.06 -1.60
N THR A 176 -13.77 -7.70 -1.05
CA THR A 176 -14.44 -6.45 -1.40
C THR A 176 -13.62 -5.25 -0.92
N ALA A 177 -13.18 -5.25 0.35
CA ALA A 177 -12.31 -4.21 0.88
C ALA A 177 -10.99 -4.10 0.09
N TRP A 178 -10.41 -5.22 -0.33
CA TRP A 178 -9.21 -5.27 -1.16
C TRP A 178 -9.43 -4.67 -2.56
N ARG A 179 -10.54 -4.99 -3.21
CA ARG A 179 -10.89 -4.41 -4.53
C ARG A 179 -11.07 -2.90 -4.44
N ASP A 180 -11.76 -2.42 -3.40
CA ASP A 180 -11.99 -1.01 -3.17
C ASP A 180 -10.67 -0.28 -2.90
N PHE A 181 -9.82 -0.82 -2.04
CA PHE A 181 -8.49 -0.30 -1.76
C PHE A 181 -7.64 -0.17 -3.04
N ARG A 182 -7.60 -1.23 -3.85
CA ARG A 182 -6.85 -1.20 -5.12
C ARG A 182 -7.39 -0.16 -6.09
N ARG A 183 -8.71 0.02 -6.15
CA ARG A 183 -9.33 1.05 -6.97
C ARG A 183 -8.92 2.44 -6.51
N ASP A 184 -8.95 2.68 -5.19
CA ASP A 184 -8.59 3.98 -4.61
C ASP A 184 -7.10 4.30 -4.83
N VAL A 185 -6.23 3.32 -4.64
CA VAL A 185 -4.79 3.46 -4.89
C VAL A 185 -4.51 3.75 -6.35
N ARG A 186 -5.16 3.05 -7.29
CA ARG A 186 -5.03 3.33 -8.73
C ARG A 186 -5.49 4.73 -9.09
N ALA A 187 -6.58 5.19 -8.49
CA ALA A 187 -7.10 6.54 -8.74
C ALA A 187 -6.21 7.64 -8.17
N ALA A 188 -5.49 7.35 -7.06
CA ALA A 188 -4.58 8.28 -6.41
C ALA A 188 -3.15 8.23 -6.94
N ALA A 189 -2.75 7.15 -7.61
CA ALA A 189 -1.38 6.94 -8.05
C ALA A 189 -1.04 7.88 -9.20
N VAL A 190 -0.12 8.80 -8.92
CA VAL A 190 0.66 9.56 -9.90
C VAL A 190 1.91 8.76 -10.29
N GLU A 191 2.30 7.79 -9.45
CA GLU A 191 3.45 6.90 -9.62
C GLU A 191 2.99 5.43 -9.64
N GLU A 192 3.74 4.61 -10.37
CA GLU A 192 3.52 3.18 -10.52
C GLU A 192 3.57 2.46 -9.16
N VAL A 193 2.44 1.94 -8.73
CA VAL A 193 2.37 1.18 -7.47
C VAL A 193 2.55 -0.30 -7.80
N ASP A 194 3.76 -0.81 -7.59
CA ASP A 194 4.23 -2.16 -7.93
C ASP A 194 3.40 -3.35 -7.39
N TRP A 195 2.38 -3.09 -6.58
CA TRP A 195 1.64 -4.13 -5.89
C TRP A 195 0.16 -4.22 -6.28
N VAL A 196 -0.19 -3.58 -7.39
CA VAL A 196 -1.56 -3.64 -7.92
C VAL A 196 -1.68 -4.79 -8.88
N THR A 197 -2.11 -5.95 -8.42
CA THR A 197 -2.18 -7.17 -9.21
C THR A 197 -3.55 -7.68 -9.58
N HIS A 198 -3.50 -8.82 -10.30
CA HIS A 198 -4.61 -9.53 -10.91
C HIS A 198 -5.81 -9.70 -9.97
N ALA A 199 -7.01 -9.57 -10.55
CA ALA A 199 -8.28 -9.53 -9.81
C ALA A 199 -8.64 -10.86 -9.12
N ASP A 200 -8.03 -11.96 -9.53
CA ASP A 200 -8.50 -13.31 -9.23
C ASP A 200 -7.74 -14.02 -8.11
N GLN A 201 -6.74 -13.37 -7.49
CA GLN A 201 -5.99 -14.01 -6.41
C GLN A 201 -6.68 -13.80 -5.06
N SER A 202 -6.90 -14.89 -4.34
CA SER A 202 -7.55 -14.89 -3.04
C SER A 202 -6.63 -14.35 -1.94
N LEU A 203 -7.19 -13.52 -1.07
CA LEU A 203 -6.57 -13.15 0.19
C LEU A 203 -6.70 -14.33 1.17
N GLU A 204 -5.69 -14.51 2.00
CA GLU A 204 -5.72 -15.48 3.08
C GLU A 204 -5.52 -14.77 4.43
N LEU A 205 -6.41 -15.04 5.36
CA LEU A 205 -6.31 -14.51 6.72
C LEU A 205 -5.33 -15.37 7.53
N ILE A 206 -4.30 -14.73 8.11
CA ILE A 206 -3.24 -15.42 8.87
C ILE A 206 -3.58 -15.43 10.36
N ASP A 207 -3.89 -14.27 10.94
CA ASP A 207 -4.03 -14.09 12.37
C ASP A 207 -5.49 -14.02 12.80
N THR A 208 -5.87 -14.91 13.72
CA THR A 208 -7.10 -14.86 14.50
C THR A 208 -6.78 -15.19 15.96
N PRO A 209 -7.16 -14.38 16.95
CA PRO A 209 -7.96 -13.16 16.88
C PRO A 209 -7.18 -11.94 16.37
N PRO A 210 -7.87 -10.86 15.96
CA PRO A 210 -7.21 -9.65 15.50
C PRO A 210 -6.41 -8.97 16.63
N LYS A 211 -5.38 -8.23 16.23
CA LYS A 211 -4.67 -7.34 17.15
C LYS A 211 -5.47 -6.07 17.35
N ARG A 212 -5.62 -5.64 18.60
CA ARG A 212 -6.27 -4.37 18.91
C ARG A 212 -5.27 -3.22 18.75
N ALA A 213 -5.68 -2.20 18.02
CA ALA A 213 -4.88 -1.02 17.78
C ALA A 213 -5.70 0.25 17.91
N TRP A 214 -5.00 1.38 18.01
CA TRP A 214 -5.57 2.72 18.09
C TRP A 214 -4.95 3.58 17.01
N ALA A 215 -5.75 4.10 16.08
CA ALA A 215 -5.28 5.07 15.10
C ALA A 215 -5.40 6.48 15.69
N VAL A 216 -4.34 7.27 15.59
CA VAL A 216 -4.37 8.69 15.94
C VAL A 216 -5.01 9.45 14.79
N CYS A 217 -6.23 9.93 15.02
CA CYS A 217 -6.99 10.73 14.08
C CYS A 217 -7.18 12.15 14.61
N GLU A 218 -7.51 13.07 13.72
CA GLU A 218 -7.84 14.44 14.06
C GLU A 218 -9.31 14.72 13.78
N ILE A 219 -9.99 15.35 14.73
CA ILE A 219 -11.33 15.89 14.54
C ILE A 219 -11.20 17.40 14.42
N TYR A 220 -11.83 17.98 13.45
CA TYR A 220 -11.88 19.42 13.24
C TYR A 220 -13.27 19.89 12.82
N ALA A 221 -13.61 21.11 13.21
CA ALA A 221 -14.79 21.79 12.72
C ALA A 221 -14.43 22.46 11.39
N PRO A 222 -15.18 22.23 10.30
CA PRO A 222 -14.99 22.97 9.06
C PRO A 222 -15.33 24.47 9.27
N GLU A 223 -14.59 25.35 8.61
CA GLU A 223 -14.77 26.81 8.73
C GLU A 223 -16.13 27.35 8.23
N LYS A 224 -16.91 26.52 7.56
CA LYS A 224 -18.24 26.84 7.02
C LYS A 224 -19.24 25.74 7.32
N ASP A 225 -19.87 25.89 8.32
CA ASP A 225 -21.18 25.60 8.91
C ASP A 225 -22.20 24.63 8.32
N LEU A 226 -21.88 23.53 7.70
CA LEU A 226 -22.92 22.55 7.38
C LEU A 226 -22.77 21.19 8.09
N HIS A 227 -21.57 20.86 8.57
CA HIS A 227 -21.31 19.64 9.33
C HIS A 227 -20.33 19.94 10.44
N PRO A 228 -20.73 19.82 11.71
CA PRO A 228 -19.94 20.32 12.84
C PRO A 228 -18.58 19.65 13.02
N TRP A 229 -18.40 18.42 12.52
CA TRP A 229 -17.18 17.66 12.77
C TRP A 229 -16.80 16.77 11.59
N LEU A 230 -15.55 16.87 11.19
CA LEU A 230 -14.94 15.97 10.23
C LEU A 230 -13.80 15.22 10.94
N VAL A 231 -13.74 13.90 10.73
CA VAL A 231 -12.62 13.09 11.14
C VAL A 231 -11.65 13.03 9.98
N SER A 232 -10.38 13.37 10.21
CA SER A 232 -9.36 13.19 9.19
C SER A 232 -9.18 11.71 8.89
N ASP A 233 -9.04 11.37 7.62
CA ASP A 233 -8.59 10.05 7.23
C ASP A 233 -7.17 9.88 7.81
N PRO A 234 -6.90 8.86 8.61
CA PRO A 234 -5.60 8.65 9.22
C PRO A 234 -4.53 8.15 8.22
N TRP A 235 -4.94 7.82 6.98
CA TRP A 235 -4.10 7.22 5.93
C TRP A 235 -3.54 8.23 4.93
#